data_d748fe8df223145875f0251b9feee8ce
#
_entry.id   d748fe8df223145875f0251b9feee8ce
#
_cell.length_a   1.000
_cell.length_b   1.000
_cell.length_c   1.000
_cell.angle_alpha   90.00
_cell.angle_beta   90.00
_cell.angle_gamma   90.00
#
_symmetry.space_group_name_H-M   'P 1'
#
loop_
_entity.id
_entity.type
_entity.pdbx_description
1 polymer ?
#
loop_
_entity_poly.entity_id
_entity_poly.type
_entity_poly.pdbx_seq_one_letter_code
_entity_poly.pdbx_strand_id
1 'polypeptide(L)'
;MNAPALRSFKAKPARAKPVDREGQEQAALLEEIQLRYPEVFELIYHVPNGGHRHKGVALKLKAQGVKAGIPDLVLTMARGGYFGLYIEFKATVDPAPVSSSQQACIRRL
;
A
#
# COMPACT_ATOMS: atom_id res chain seq x y z
N MET A 1 9.11 -25.29 -54.21
CA MET A 1 9.70 -24.63 -53.03
C MET A 1 8.63 -24.45 -52.00
N ASN A 2 8.72 -25.22 -50.91
CA ASN A 2 7.81 -25.04 -49.80
C ASN A 2 8.25 -23.83 -48.98
N ALA A 3 7.41 -22.81 -48.92
CA ALA A 3 7.65 -21.71 -48.03
C ALA A 3 7.74 -22.26 -46.57
N PRO A 4 8.72 -21.84 -45.75
CA PRO A 4 8.79 -22.27 -44.39
C PRO A 4 7.50 -21.82 -43.69
N ALA A 5 6.86 -22.78 -42.97
CA ALA A 5 5.70 -22.46 -42.17
C ALA A 5 6.05 -21.34 -41.19
N LEU A 6 5.36 -20.23 -41.31
CA LEU A 6 5.48 -19.17 -40.33
C LEU A 6 5.12 -19.77 -38.96
N ARG A 7 6.10 -19.91 -38.09
CA ARG A 7 5.84 -20.23 -36.71
C ARG A 7 4.95 -19.12 -36.15
N SER A 8 3.71 -19.46 -35.86
CA SER A 8 2.86 -18.54 -35.11
C SER A 8 3.49 -18.37 -33.73
N PHE A 9 4.10 -17.23 -33.52
CA PHE A 9 4.45 -16.82 -32.17
C PHE A 9 3.15 -16.56 -31.41
N LYS A 10 2.70 -17.55 -30.62
CA LYS A 10 1.75 -17.25 -29.59
C LYS A 10 2.50 -16.42 -28.55
N ALA A 11 2.25 -15.12 -28.54
CA ALA A 11 2.70 -14.29 -27.44
C ALA A 11 2.24 -14.95 -26.13
N LYS A 12 3.16 -15.18 -25.19
CA LYS A 12 2.77 -15.59 -23.85
C LYS A 12 1.73 -14.59 -23.35
N PRO A 13 0.56 -15.05 -22.86
CA PRO A 13 -0.38 -14.13 -22.28
C PRO A 13 0.35 -13.28 -21.23
N ALA A 14 0.23 -11.97 -21.35
CA ALA A 14 0.78 -11.06 -20.35
C ALA A 14 0.30 -11.57 -18.98
N ARG A 15 1.22 -11.74 -18.03
CA ARG A 15 0.85 -12.05 -16.65
C ARG A 15 -0.18 -11.02 -16.22
N ALA A 16 -1.37 -11.49 -15.86
CA ALA A 16 -2.35 -10.62 -15.23
C ALA A 16 -1.65 -9.89 -14.08
N LYS A 17 -1.72 -8.56 -14.07
CA LYS A 17 -1.20 -7.78 -12.94
C LYS A 17 -1.88 -8.28 -11.69
N PRO A 18 -1.14 -8.53 -10.58
CA PRO A 18 -1.76 -8.90 -9.33
C PRO A 18 -2.80 -7.84 -8.95
N VAL A 19 -3.97 -8.29 -8.55
CA VAL A 19 -5.03 -7.38 -8.11
C VAL A 19 -4.62 -6.79 -6.77
N ASP A 20 -4.47 -5.49 -6.70
CA ASP A 20 -4.21 -4.77 -5.47
C ASP A 20 -5.52 -4.52 -4.73
N ARG A 21 -6.06 -5.56 -4.08
CA ARG A 21 -7.31 -5.46 -3.33
C ARG A 21 -7.20 -4.55 -2.14
N GLU A 22 -6.09 -4.61 -1.43
CA GLU A 22 -5.82 -3.78 -0.27
C GLU A 22 -5.82 -2.29 -0.63
N GLY A 23 -5.11 -1.92 -1.69
CA GLY A 23 -5.12 -0.55 -2.20
C GLY A 23 -6.48 -0.08 -2.70
N GLN A 24 -7.23 -0.96 -3.37
CA GLN A 24 -8.59 -0.65 -3.84
C GLN A 24 -9.55 -0.44 -2.68
N GLU A 25 -9.52 -1.29 -1.66
CA GLU A 25 -10.37 -1.16 -0.48
C GLU A 25 -9.99 0.06 0.35
N GLN A 26 -8.71 0.37 0.47
CA GLN A 26 -8.23 1.58 1.13
C GLN A 26 -8.72 2.84 0.41
N ALA A 27 -8.63 2.88 -0.92
CA ALA A 27 -9.12 3.99 -1.72
C ALA A 27 -10.64 4.18 -1.55
N ALA A 28 -11.39 3.07 -1.53
CA ALA A 28 -12.84 3.11 -1.30
C ALA A 28 -13.17 3.64 0.11
N LEU A 29 -12.42 3.25 1.12
CA LEU A 29 -12.58 3.76 2.48
C LEU A 29 -12.34 5.28 2.54
N LEU A 30 -11.26 5.75 1.90
CA LEU A 30 -10.95 7.18 1.89
C LEU A 30 -12.01 7.99 1.13
N GLU A 31 -12.54 7.46 0.05
CA GLU A 31 -13.65 8.07 -0.69
C GLU A 31 -14.90 8.21 0.20
N GLU A 32 -15.24 7.17 0.95
CA GLU A 32 -16.35 7.20 1.89
C GLU A 32 -16.12 8.20 3.02
N ILE A 33 -14.92 8.28 3.56
CA ILE A 33 -14.55 9.27 4.58
C ILE A 33 -14.70 10.68 4.02
N GLN A 34 -14.26 10.91 2.79
CA GLN A 34 -14.39 12.21 2.14
C GLN A 34 -15.85 12.65 2.01
N LEU A 35 -16.72 11.72 1.68
CA LEU A 35 -18.16 12.00 1.50
C LEU A 35 -18.86 12.22 2.85
N ARG A 36 -18.57 11.41 3.85
CA ARG A 36 -19.27 11.44 5.14
C ARG A 36 -18.63 12.34 6.17
N TYR A 37 -17.33 12.42 6.17
CA TYR A 37 -16.55 13.10 7.19
C TYR A 37 -15.44 13.94 6.55
N PRO A 38 -15.80 15.00 5.80
CA PRO A 38 -14.80 15.79 5.06
C PRO A 38 -13.71 16.39 5.95
N GLU A 39 -14.02 16.71 7.21
CA GLU A 39 -13.04 17.22 8.17
C GLU A 39 -11.99 16.16 8.54
N VAL A 40 -12.42 14.91 8.67
CA VAL A 40 -11.52 13.80 8.94
C VAL A 40 -10.65 13.52 7.70
N PHE A 41 -11.25 13.60 6.52
CA PHE A 41 -10.53 13.39 5.27
C PHE A 41 -9.34 14.35 5.09
N GLU A 42 -9.47 15.59 5.53
CA GLU A 42 -8.37 16.57 5.47
C GLU A 42 -7.20 16.22 6.37
N LEU A 43 -7.44 15.45 7.43
CA LEU A 43 -6.44 15.12 8.46
C LEU A 43 -5.90 13.70 8.35
N ILE A 44 -6.43 12.88 7.45
CA ILE A 44 -5.96 11.52 7.20
C ILE A 44 -5.09 11.49 5.95
N TYR A 45 -3.98 10.77 6.00
CA TYR A 45 -3.12 10.60 4.83
C TYR A 45 -2.48 9.22 4.79
N HIS A 46 -2.10 8.82 3.59
CA HIS A 46 -1.42 7.57 3.32
C HIS A 46 0.09 7.76 3.31
N VAL A 47 0.79 6.85 3.96
CA VAL A 47 2.24 6.75 3.89
C VAL A 47 2.59 5.63 2.92
N PRO A 48 3.06 5.92 1.70
CA PRO A 48 3.42 4.89 0.75
C PRO A 48 4.60 4.09 1.29
N ASN A 49 4.37 2.82 1.56
CA ASN A 49 5.31 1.95 2.24
C ASN A 49 5.29 0.57 1.59
N GLY A 50 5.83 0.47 0.42
CA GLY A 50 5.89 -0.80 -0.28
C GLY A 50 6.16 -0.63 -1.75
N GLY A 51 6.26 -1.76 -2.45
CA GLY A 51 6.60 -1.83 -3.84
C GLY A 51 8.08 -2.07 -4.07
N HIS A 52 8.38 -2.65 -5.23
CA HIS A 52 9.74 -2.90 -5.65
C HIS A 52 10.42 -1.59 -6.01
N ARG A 53 11.35 -1.16 -5.18
CA ARG A 53 12.20 -0.02 -5.45
C ARG A 53 13.58 -0.48 -5.83
N HIS A 54 14.20 0.19 -6.77
CA HIS A 54 15.60 -0.02 -7.07
C HIS A 54 16.44 0.14 -5.80
N LYS A 55 17.45 -0.71 -5.62
CA LYS A 55 18.29 -0.73 -4.41
C LYS A 55 18.87 0.65 -4.06
N GLY A 56 19.36 1.39 -5.07
CA GLY A 56 19.90 2.74 -4.86
C GLY A 56 18.85 3.74 -4.36
N VAL A 57 17.62 3.65 -4.89
CA VAL A 57 16.48 4.48 -4.46
C VAL A 57 16.06 4.11 -3.04
N ALA A 58 16.01 2.83 -2.72
CA ALA A 58 15.67 2.35 -1.38
C ALA A 58 16.65 2.87 -0.32
N LEU A 59 17.96 2.82 -0.60
CA LEU A 59 18.99 3.35 0.31
C LEU A 59 18.86 4.86 0.50
N LYS A 60 18.59 5.60 -0.56
CA LYS A 60 18.39 7.04 -0.50
C LYS A 60 17.18 7.41 0.36
N LEU A 61 16.06 6.73 0.17
CA LEU A 61 14.84 6.95 0.94
C LEU A 61 15.04 6.60 2.41
N LYS A 62 15.75 5.52 2.70
CA LYS A 62 16.10 5.14 4.07
C LYS A 62 16.94 6.23 4.76
N ALA A 63 17.92 6.78 4.06
CA ALA A 63 18.73 7.89 4.56
C ALA A 63 17.90 9.14 4.84
N GLN A 64 16.82 9.35 4.07
CA GLN A 64 15.89 10.46 4.25
C GLN A 64 14.85 10.21 5.36
N GLY A 65 14.88 9.07 6.02
CA GLY A 65 14.01 8.76 7.16
C GLY A 65 12.85 7.83 6.86
N VAL A 66 12.78 7.25 5.67
CA VAL A 66 11.76 6.25 5.35
C VAL A 66 12.06 4.98 6.13
N LYS A 67 11.06 4.46 6.82
CA LYS A 67 11.18 3.29 7.69
C LYS A 67 10.26 2.16 7.24
N ALA A 68 10.76 0.93 7.30
CA ALA A 68 9.95 -0.25 7.04
C ALA A 68 8.91 -0.45 8.15
N GLY A 69 7.73 -0.95 7.80
CA GLY A 69 6.70 -1.33 8.75
C GLY A 69 5.84 -0.18 9.28
N ILE A 70 5.99 1.02 8.76
CA ILE A 70 5.12 2.15 9.11
C ILE A 70 3.67 1.81 8.68
N PRO A 71 2.67 2.04 9.53
CA PRO A 71 1.27 1.85 9.16
C PRO A 71 0.86 2.66 7.93
N ASP A 72 -0.11 2.15 7.18
CA ASP A 72 -0.52 2.69 5.88
C ASP A 72 -1.14 4.06 5.95
N LEU A 73 -1.94 4.32 7.00
CA LEU A 73 -2.68 5.56 7.16
C LEU A 73 -2.37 6.21 8.50
N VAL A 74 -2.38 7.52 8.49
CA VAL A 74 -2.22 8.34 9.70
C VAL A 74 -3.36 9.35 9.76
N LEU A 75 -4.06 9.36 10.88
CA LEU A 75 -5.05 10.39 11.20
C LEU A 75 -4.47 11.33 12.24
N THR A 76 -4.27 12.58 11.87
CA THR A 76 -3.68 13.62 12.74
C THR A 76 -4.76 14.38 13.50
N MET A 77 -5.62 13.66 14.19
CA MET A 77 -6.73 14.22 14.95
C MET A 77 -6.67 13.73 16.40
N ALA A 78 -6.62 14.64 17.35
CA ALA A 78 -6.63 14.30 18.77
C ALA A 78 -8.03 13.88 19.21
N ARG A 79 -8.16 12.68 19.76
CA ARG A 79 -9.41 12.11 20.26
C ARG A 79 -9.13 11.12 21.37
N GLY A 80 -10.03 11.06 22.35
CA GLY A 80 -10.00 10.04 23.39
C GLY A 80 -8.72 10.03 24.25
N GLY A 81 -8.04 11.17 24.38
CA GLY A 81 -6.76 11.25 25.10
C GLY A 81 -5.53 10.91 24.27
N TYR A 82 -5.70 10.67 22.96
CA TYR A 82 -4.61 10.38 22.02
C TYR A 82 -4.37 11.56 21.08
N PHE A 83 -3.13 11.72 20.62
CA PHE A 83 -2.76 12.80 19.70
C PHE A 83 -3.01 12.48 18.23
N GLY A 84 -3.28 11.24 17.92
CA GLY A 84 -3.52 10.78 16.55
C GLY A 84 -3.79 9.28 16.50
N LEU A 85 -3.98 8.77 15.31
CA LEU A 85 -4.25 7.35 15.07
C LEU A 85 -3.42 6.86 13.89
N TYR A 86 -2.72 5.75 14.08
CA TYR A 86 -2.04 5.02 13.02
C TYR A 86 -2.87 3.81 12.65
N ILE A 87 -3.09 3.60 11.37
CA ILE A 87 -3.96 2.54 10.86
C ILE A 87 -3.15 1.65 9.91
N GLU A 88 -2.98 0.38 10.30
CA GLU A 88 -2.49 -0.64 9.39
C GLU A 88 -3.68 -1.25 8.67
N PHE A 89 -3.75 -1.05 7.37
CA PHE A 89 -4.87 -1.51 6.55
C PHE A 89 -4.61 -2.92 6.02
N LYS A 90 -5.62 -3.77 6.10
CA LYS A 90 -5.60 -5.12 5.52
C LYS A 90 -6.85 -5.35 4.70
N ALA A 91 -6.71 -6.06 3.59
CA ALA A 91 -7.84 -6.43 2.75
C ALA A 91 -8.82 -7.33 3.52
N THR A 92 -10.11 -7.23 3.21
CA THR A 92 -11.14 -8.07 3.84
C THR A 92 -11.11 -9.51 3.34
N VAL A 93 -10.58 -9.74 2.12
CA VAL A 93 -10.44 -11.06 1.50
C VAL A 93 -8.95 -11.38 1.36
N ASP A 94 -8.54 -12.56 1.83
CA ASP A 94 -7.15 -13.01 1.81
C ASP A 94 -6.16 -11.95 2.33
N PRO A 95 -6.35 -11.43 3.55
CA PRO A 95 -5.48 -10.40 4.08
C PRO A 95 -4.07 -10.95 4.28
N ALA A 96 -3.06 -10.17 3.89
CA ALA A 96 -1.70 -10.48 4.24
C ALA A 96 -1.51 -10.36 5.76
N PRO A 97 -0.74 -11.26 6.40
CA PRO A 97 -0.49 -11.15 7.84
C PRO A 97 0.30 -9.86 8.15
N VAL A 98 0.14 -9.38 9.36
CA VAL A 98 0.96 -8.27 9.86
C VAL A 98 2.41 -8.74 9.95
N SER A 99 3.30 -8.09 9.20
CA SER A 99 4.71 -8.48 9.16
C SER A 99 5.42 -8.19 10.48
N SER A 100 6.58 -8.82 10.68
CA SER A 100 7.39 -8.58 11.88
C SER A 100 7.85 -7.11 11.99
N SER A 101 8.18 -6.47 10.87
CA SER A 101 8.53 -5.05 10.85
C SER A 101 7.35 -4.15 11.21
N GLN A 102 6.15 -4.46 10.74
CA GLN A 102 4.92 -3.77 11.10
C GLN A 102 4.61 -3.92 12.59
N GLN A 103 4.71 -5.13 13.13
CA GLN A 103 4.51 -5.39 14.55
C GLN A 103 5.50 -4.61 15.42
N ALA A 104 6.78 -4.59 15.04
CA ALA A 104 7.80 -3.85 15.76
C ALA A 104 7.53 -2.33 15.72
N CYS A 105 7.08 -1.82 14.59
CA CYS A 105 6.71 -0.40 14.44
C CYS A 105 5.51 -0.05 15.32
N ILE A 106 4.45 -0.85 15.28
CA ILE A 106 3.23 -0.64 16.09
C ILE A 106 3.56 -0.59 17.59
N ARG A 107 4.45 -1.44 18.06
CA ARG A 107 4.87 -1.45 19.47
C ARG A 107 5.61 -0.18 19.90
N ARG A 108 6.28 0.51 18.97
CA ARG A 108 7.00 1.76 19.25
C ARG A 108 6.11 2.99 19.25
N LEU A 109 4.99 2.90 18.54
CA LEU A 109 4.02 3.96 18.46
C LEU A 109 3.09 3.97 19.69
#